data_8d7ff2665684e7c12bb9cad8f8f867cc
#
_entry.id   8d7ff2665684e7c12bb9cad8f8f867cc
#
_cell.length_a   1.000
_cell.length_b   1.000
_cell.length_c   1.000
_cell.angle_alpha   90.00
_cell.angle_beta   90.00
_cell.angle_gamma   90.00
#
_symmetry.space_group_name_H-M   'P 1'
#
loop_
_entity.id
_entity.type
_entity.pdbx_description
1 polymer ?
#
loop_
_entity_poly.entity_id
_entity_poly.type
_entity_poly.pdbx_seq_one_letter_code
_entity_poly.pdbx_strand_id
1 'polypeptide(L)'
;SLKAQFCLAGNRATKAFCEQNGIRYDVCGKMLVATSPLEMERMRALWDRTAANGLQREWLSAGELREREPNITGLGGIFVPSSGIVSYREVAAAMAKNFEAKGGTIVYNAEVSALKEHASGVVIRTRQGG
;
A
#
# COMPACT_ATOMS: atom_id res chain seq x y z
N SER A 1 7.66 10.44 10.06
CA SER A 1 7.65 9.16 10.82
C SER A 1 8.22 8.02 9.97
N LEU A 2 8.70 6.95 10.59
CA LEU A 2 9.19 5.75 9.89
C LEU A 2 8.13 5.16 8.96
N LYS A 3 6.87 5.13 9.39
CA LYS A 3 5.76 4.65 8.56
C LYS A 3 5.65 5.43 7.25
N ALA A 4 5.76 6.76 7.28
CA ALA A 4 5.70 7.59 6.08
C ALA A 4 6.91 7.32 5.15
N GLN A 5 8.10 7.18 5.71
CA GLN A 5 9.32 6.87 4.95
C GLN A 5 9.19 5.52 4.24
N PHE A 6 8.76 4.46 4.96
CA PHE A 6 8.55 3.14 4.35
C PHE A 6 7.42 3.14 3.32
N CYS A 7 6.34 3.90 3.54
CA CYS A 7 5.28 4.02 2.54
C CYS A 7 5.78 4.67 1.24
N LEU A 8 6.57 5.73 1.32
CA LEU A 8 7.14 6.40 0.15
C LEU A 8 8.15 5.51 -0.58
N ALA A 9 9.05 4.88 0.17
CA ALA A 9 10.02 3.93 -0.38
C ALA A 9 9.32 2.72 -1.01
N GLY A 10 8.33 2.14 -0.34
CA GLY A 10 7.54 1.03 -0.82
C GLY A 10 6.74 1.33 -2.08
N ASN A 11 6.15 2.53 -2.18
CA ASN A 11 5.46 2.96 -3.40
C ASN A 11 6.40 2.95 -4.61
N ARG A 12 7.61 3.50 -4.46
CA ARG A 12 8.62 3.50 -5.53
C ARG A 12 9.11 2.10 -5.87
N ALA A 13 9.41 1.29 -4.84
CA ALA A 13 9.88 -0.08 -5.01
C ALA A 13 8.82 -0.96 -5.70
N THR A 14 7.55 -0.81 -5.36
CA THR A 14 6.45 -1.56 -5.99
C THR A 14 6.33 -1.23 -7.47
N LYS A 15 6.40 0.06 -7.84
CA LYS A 15 6.38 0.48 -9.25
C LYS A 15 7.55 -0.12 -10.03
N ALA A 16 8.78 -0.01 -9.50
CA ALA A 16 9.97 -0.58 -10.12
C ALA A 16 9.87 -2.11 -10.26
N PHE A 17 9.35 -2.80 -9.24
CA PHE A 17 9.11 -4.24 -9.28
C PHE A 17 8.10 -4.62 -10.37
N CYS A 18 7.01 -3.85 -10.50
CA CYS A 18 6.02 -4.07 -11.55
C CYS A 18 6.63 -3.92 -12.95
N GLU A 19 7.42 -2.87 -13.17
CA GLU A 19 8.12 -2.65 -14.44
C GLU A 19 9.08 -3.80 -14.78
N GLN A 20 9.88 -4.25 -13.81
CA GLN A 20 10.82 -5.36 -13.97
C GLN A 20 10.15 -6.72 -14.26
N ASN A 21 8.92 -6.91 -13.79
CA ASN A 21 8.19 -8.17 -13.91
C ASN A 21 7.02 -8.12 -14.92
N GLY A 22 6.87 -7.03 -15.68
CA GLY A 22 5.80 -6.88 -16.66
C GLY A 22 4.40 -6.82 -16.06
N ILE A 23 4.26 -6.34 -14.82
CA ILE A 23 2.98 -6.20 -14.12
C ILE A 23 2.41 -4.82 -14.41
N ARG A 24 1.16 -4.78 -14.89
CA ARG A 24 0.45 -3.53 -15.12
C ARG A 24 0.09 -2.86 -13.79
N TYR A 25 0.39 -1.56 -13.69
CA TYR A 25 -0.10 -0.69 -12.62
C TYR A 25 -0.55 0.64 -13.21
N ASP A 26 -1.38 1.37 -12.48
CA ASP A 26 -1.88 2.67 -12.90
C ASP A 26 -1.68 3.71 -11.79
N VAL A 27 -1.05 4.84 -12.12
CA VAL A 27 -0.85 5.97 -11.20
C VAL A 27 -2.00 6.95 -11.37
N CYS A 28 -3.21 6.52 -11.02
CA CYS A 28 -4.44 7.29 -11.14
C CYS A 28 -4.62 8.35 -10.04
N GLY A 29 -3.74 8.35 -9.03
CA GLY A 29 -3.89 9.20 -7.85
C GLY A 29 -4.87 8.61 -6.82
N LYS A 30 -5.05 9.33 -5.72
CA LYS A 30 -5.99 8.99 -4.65
C LYS A 30 -6.70 10.23 -4.15
N MET A 31 -8.01 10.16 -4.05
CA MET A 31 -8.85 11.17 -3.44
C MET A 31 -9.23 10.77 -2.02
N LEU A 32 -8.91 11.62 -1.04
CA LEU A 32 -9.46 11.54 0.30
C LEU A 32 -10.56 12.61 0.41
N VAL A 33 -11.73 12.21 0.87
CA VAL A 33 -12.90 13.09 0.92
C VAL A 33 -13.37 13.22 2.36
N ALA A 34 -13.69 14.43 2.77
CA ALA A 34 -14.35 14.73 4.03
C ALA A 34 -15.83 15.03 3.80
N THR A 35 -16.71 14.31 4.48
CA THR A 35 -18.17 14.42 4.34
C THR A 35 -18.84 15.10 5.53
N SER A 36 -18.10 15.33 6.61
CA SER A 36 -18.59 15.98 7.82
C SER A 36 -17.61 17.05 8.35
N PRO A 37 -18.07 18.01 9.20
CA PRO A 37 -17.18 19.00 9.81
C PRO A 37 -16.03 18.37 10.61
N LEU A 38 -16.28 17.27 11.32
CA LEU A 38 -15.26 16.55 12.06
C LEU A 38 -14.19 15.93 11.13
N GLU A 39 -14.62 15.40 9.98
CA GLU A 39 -13.69 14.89 8.98
C GLU A 39 -12.87 16.00 8.32
N MET A 40 -13.45 17.19 8.14
CA MET A 40 -12.72 18.36 7.66
C MET A 40 -11.63 18.80 8.65
N GLU A 41 -11.89 18.77 9.94
CA GLU A 41 -10.90 19.05 10.98
C GLU A 41 -9.76 18.02 10.94
N ARG A 42 -10.09 16.74 10.91
CA ARG A 42 -9.11 15.64 10.78
C ARG A 42 -8.29 15.73 9.49
N MET A 43 -8.93 16.14 8.40
CA MET A 43 -8.26 16.31 7.10
C MET A 43 -7.28 17.48 7.12
N ARG A 44 -7.57 18.60 7.82
CA ARG A 44 -6.61 19.70 8.03
C ARG A 44 -5.38 19.21 8.80
N ALA A 45 -5.60 18.49 9.90
CA ALA A 45 -4.49 17.90 10.67
C ALA A 45 -3.66 16.89 9.85
N LEU A 46 -4.29 16.14 8.93
CA LEU A 46 -3.60 15.27 8.00
C LEU A 46 -2.80 16.07 6.96
N TRP A 47 -3.35 17.16 6.45
CA TRP A 47 -2.69 18.07 5.52
C TRP A 47 -1.35 18.56 6.08
N ASP A 48 -1.35 19.04 7.33
CA ASP A 48 -0.13 19.53 7.98
C ASP A 48 0.90 18.42 8.19
N ARG A 49 0.46 17.24 8.62
CA ARG A 49 1.37 16.07 8.79
C ARG A 49 1.97 15.60 7.48
N THR A 50 1.22 15.64 6.39
CA THR A 50 1.72 15.21 5.08
C THR A 50 2.71 16.21 4.47
N ALA A 51 2.60 17.51 4.81
CA ALA A 51 3.61 18.51 4.48
C ALA A 51 4.98 18.14 5.04
N ALA A 52 5.03 17.84 6.33
CA ALA A 52 6.26 17.46 7.04
C ALA A 52 6.91 16.16 6.49
N ASN A 53 6.15 15.33 5.77
CA ASN A 53 6.65 14.11 5.15
C ASN A 53 7.03 14.29 3.66
N GLY A 54 6.95 15.53 3.11
CA GLY A 54 7.30 15.83 1.73
C GLY A 54 6.36 15.20 0.69
N LEU A 55 5.13 14.84 1.07
CA LEU A 55 4.15 14.27 0.17
C LEU A 55 3.56 15.37 -0.74
N GLN A 56 3.63 15.17 -2.04
CA GLN A 56 2.89 16.00 -2.98
C GLN A 56 1.40 15.73 -2.85
N ARG A 57 0.63 16.78 -2.65
CA ARG A 57 -0.82 16.72 -2.47
C ARG A 57 -1.46 18.05 -2.85
N GLU A 58 -2.73 17.99 -3.16
CA GLU A 58 -3.55 19.10 -3.57
C GLU A 58 -4.79 19.17 -2.69
N TRP A 59 -5.07 20.35 -2.13
CA TRP A 59 -6.31 20.59 -1.38
C TRP A 59 -7.42 20.94 -2.37
N LEU A 60 -8.56 20.32 -2.21
CA LEU A 60 -9.74 20.56 -3.02
C LEU A 60 -10.88 21.10 -2.17
N SER A 61 -11.47 22.22 -2.59
CA SER A 61 -12.76 22.68 -2.10
C SER A 61 -13.89 21.74 -2.53
N ALA A 62 -15.07 21.89 -1.97
CA ALA A 62 -16.24 21.11 -2.36
C ALA A 62 -16.60 21.28 -3.85
N GLY A 63 -16.38 22.48 -4.41
CA GLY A 63 -16.60 22.74 -5.83
C GLY A 63 -15.60 21.99 -6.71
N GLU A 64 -14.31 22.14 -6.44
CA GLU A 64 -13.22 21.44 -7.16
C GLU A 64 -13.31 19.92 -7.06
N LEU A 65 -13.73 19.40 -5.89
CA LEU A 65 -14.00 17.98 -5.69
C LEU A 65 -15.10 17.49 -6.65
N ARG A 66 -16.20 18.22 -6.74
CA ARG A 66 -17.34 17.88 -7.62
C ARG A 66 -16.98 17.98 -9.10
N GLU A 67 -16.16 18.94 -9.48
CA GLU A 67 -15.66 19.07 -10.86
C GLU A 67 -14.80 17.88 -11.29
N ARG A 68 -13.93 17.39 -10.37
CA ARG A 68 -13.08 16.22 -10.66
C ARG A 68 -13.80 14.89 -10.60
N GLU A 69 -14.69 14.74 -9.63
CA GLU A 69 -15.44 13.50 -9.38
C GLU A 69 -16.93 13.82 -9.16
N PRO A 70 -17.70 13.98 -10.22
CA PRO A 70 -19.11 14.39 -10.15
C PRO A 70 -19.99 13.45 -9.32
N ASN A 71 -19.59 12.19 -9.17
CA ASN A 71 -20.33 11.17 -8.41
C ASN A 71 -19.98 11.16 -6.92
N ILE A 72 -19.07 12.02 -6.46
CA ILE A 72 -18.67 12.11 -5.05
C ILE A 72 -19.23 13.40 -4.45
N THR A 73 -19.86 13.28 -3.31
CA THR A 73 -20.32 14.43 -2.50
C THR A 73 -19.48 14.55 -1.25
N GLY A 74 -18.91 15.74 -1.00
CA GLY A 74 -18.10 16.02 0.18
C GLY A 74 -17.95 17.52 0.41
N LEU A 75 -17.45 17.86 1.60
CA LEU A 75 -17.15 19.25 2.03
C LEU A 75 -15.79 19.74 1.52
N GLY A 76 -14.93 18.80 1.11
CA GLY A 76 -13.61 19.05 0.57
C GLY A 76 -12.83 17.75 0.42
N GLY A 77 -11.62 17.83 -0.16
CA GLY A 77 -10.79 16.67 -0.39
C GLY A 77 -9.29 16.97 -0.41
N ILE A 78 -8.51 15.92 -0.34
CA ILE A 78 -7.07 15.96 -0.63
C ILE A 78 -6.80 14.98 -1.76
N PHE A 79 -6.23 15.46 -2.85
CA PHE A 79 -5.75 14.62 -3.94
C PHE A 79 -4.27 14.32 -3.79
N VAL A 80 -3.88 13.05 -3.91
CA VAL A 80 -2.49 12.59 -3.84
C VAL A 80 -2.12 11.96 -5.18
N PRO A 81 -1.44 12.68 -6.08
CA PRO A 81 -1.19 12.24 -7.45
C PRO A 81 -0.25 11.03 -7.56
N SER A 82 0.64 10.81 -6.58
CA SER A 82 1.60 9.71 -6.60
C SER A 82 1.04 8.34 -6.25
N SER A 83 -0.21 8.27 -5.76
CA SER A 83 -0.88 7.01 -5.45
C SER A 83 -1.28 6.27 -6.72
N GLY A 84 -1.28 4.97 -6.66
CA GLY A 84 -1.66 4.13 -7.79
C GLY A 84 -2.37 2.86 -7.32
N ILE A 85 -2.86 2.12 -8.30
CA ILE A 85 -3.48 0.81 -8.13
C ILE A 85 -2.67 -0.26 -8.85
N VAL A 86 -2.66 -1.46 -8.30
CA VAL A 86 -1.98 -2.63 -8.86
C VAL A 86 -2.69 -3.89 -8.42
N SER A 87 -2.60 -4.94 -9.23
CA SER A 87 -3.02 -6.28 -8.81
C SER A 87 -1.98 -6.89 -7.87
N TYR A 88 -2.22 -6.84 -6.55
CA TYR A 88 -1.33 -7.48 -5.58
C TYR A 88 -1.28 -9.01 -5.74
N ARG A 89 -2.27 -9.62 -6.39
CA ARG A 89 -2.22 -11.03 -6.78
C ARG A 89 -1.08 -11.28 -7.77
N GLU A 90 -0.93 -10.43 -8.78
CA GLU A 90 0.15 -10.53 -9.76
C GLU A 90 1.51 -10.23 -9.12
N VAL A 91 1.57 -9.24 -8.25
CA VAL A 91 2.79 -8.91 -7.48
C VAL A 91 3.22 -10.12 -6.65
N ALA A 92 2.31 -10.73 -5.89
CA ALA A 92 2.62 -11.89 -5.06
C ALA A 92 3.05 -13.11 -5.91
N ALA A 93 2.37 -13.35 -7.03
CA ALA A 93 2.75 -14.42 -7.97
C ALA A 93 4.15 -14.23 -8.55
N ALA A 94 4.49 -12.99 -8.93
CA ALA A 94 5.83 -12.66 -9.43
C ALA A 94 6.90 -12.80 -8.34
N MET A 95 6.61 -12.41 -7.11
CA MET A 95 7.51 -12.61 -5.97
C MET A 95 7.77 -14.10 -5.72
N ALA A 96 6.72 -14.94 -5.74
CA ALA A 96 6.83 -16.38 -5.59
C ALA A 96 7.71 -16.98 -6.71
N LYS A 97 7.43 -16.64 -7.96
CA LYS A 97 8.23 -17.09 -9.11
C LYS A 97 9.71 -16.68 -8.99
N ASN A 98 9.98 -15.44 -8.62
CA ASN A 98 11.36 -14.95 -8.45
C ASN A 98 12.08 -15.65 -7.29
N PHE A 99 11.36 -15.99 -6.21
CA PHE A 99 11.89 -16.73 -5.08
C PHE A 99 12.26 -18.16 -5.47
N GLU A 100 11.38 -18.86 -6.17
CA GLU A 100 11.63 -20.24 -6.68
C GLU A 100 12.76 -20.26 -7.71
N ALA A 101 12.83 -19.26 -8.61
CA ALA A 101 13.93 -19.14 -9.57
C ALA A 101 15.31 -18.95 -8.91
N LYS A 102 15.35 -18.46 -7.67
CA LYS A 102 16.58 -18.34 -6.85
C LYS A 102 16.84 -19.59 -5.99
N GLY A 103 16.12 -20.67 -6.21
CA GLY A 103 16.26 -21.93 -5.46
C GLY A 103 15.44 -21.99 -4.17
N GLY A 104 14.53 -21.05 -3.95
CA GLY A 104 13.61 -21.10 -2.80
C GLY A 104 12.52 -22.14 -2.99
N THR A 105 11.99 -22.67 -1.89
CA THR A 105 10.88 -23.63 -1.90
C THR A 105 9.66 -23.01 -1.22
N ILE A 106 8.49 -23.06 -1.89
CA ILE A 106 7.22 -22.64 -1.33
C ILE A 106 6.35 -23.87 -1.09
N VAL A 107 5.87 -24.04 0.14
CA VAL A 107 4.95 -25.12 0.50
C VAL A 107 3.59 -24.49 0.80
N TYR A 108 2.60 -24.80 -0.04
CA TYR A 108 1.22 -24.36 0.15
C TYR A 108 0.45 -25.32 1.06
N ASN A 109 -0.66 -24.85 1.62
CA ASN A 109 -1.53 -25.60 2.53
C ASN A 109 -0.82 -26.14 3.79
N ALA A 110 0.32 -25.56 4.14
CA ALA A 110 1.10 -25.89 5.32
C ALA A 110 0.75 -24.90 6.46
N GLU A 111 -0.34 -25.19 7.18
CA GLU A 111 -0.77 -24.36 8.31
C GLU A 111 0.23 -24.49 9.47
N VAL A 112 0.93 -23.40 9.80
CA VAL A 112 1.88 -23.37 10.91
C VAL A 112 1.10 -23.46 12.23
N SER A 113 1.35 -24.52 13.00
CA SER A 113 0.70 -24.77 14.29
C SER A 113 1.55 -24.36 15.50
N ALA A 114 2.87 -24.32 15.36
CA ALA A 114 3.79 -23.87 16.41
C ALA A 114 5.13 -23.40 15.85
N LEU A 115 5.75 -22.46 16.56
CA LEU A 115 7.13 -22.03 16.37
C LEU A 115 7.87 -22.27 17.68
N LYS A 116 9.05 -22.89 17.61
CA LYS A 116 9.90 -23.11 18.76
C LYS A 116 11.32 -22.66 18.44
N GLU A 117 11.76 -21.63 19.15
CA GLU A 117 13.11 -21.10 19.03
C GLU A 117 14.08 -21.89 19.90
N HIS A 118 15.27 -22.16 19.37
CA HIS A 118 16.40 -22.79 20.04
C HIS A 118 17.66 -21.99 19.75
N ALA A 119 18.72 -22.21 20.51
CA ALA A 119 20.00 -21.55 20.31
C ALA A 119 20.60 -21.78 18.90
N SER A 120 20.26 -22.88 18.23
CA SER A 120 20.74 -23.26 16.89
C SER A 120 19.77 -22.98 15.75
N GLY A 121 18.57 -22.46 16.01
CA GLY A 121 17.58 -22.17 14.97
C GLY A 121 16.14 -22.22 15.46
N VAL A 122 15.20 -22.22 14.50
CA VAL A 122 13.77 -22.26 14.76
C VAL A 122 13.16 -23.53 14.19
N VAL A 123 12.41 -24.26 15.00
CA VAL A 123 11.59 -25.40 14.55
C VAL A 123 10.18 -24.90 14.25
N ILE A 124 9.74 -25.13 13.03
CA ILE A 124 8.39 -24.79 12.55
C ILE A 124 7.58 -26.11 12.49
N ARG A 125 6.46 -26.18 13.17
CA ARG A 125 5.53 -27.30 13.07
C ARG A 125 4.32 -26.92 12.23
N THR A 126 3.90 -27.83 11.35
CA THR A 126 2.68 -27.69 10.56
C THR A 126 1.65 -28.74 10.97
N ARG A 127 0.35 -28.53 10.66
CA ARG A 127 -0.71 -29.50 11.00
C ARG A 127 -0.64 -30.79 10.21
N GLN A 128 0.09 -30.82 9.08
CA GLN A 128 0.21 -32.00 8.20
C GLN A 128 1.52 -32.78 8.36
N GLY A 129 2.18 -32.62 9.47
CA GLY A 129 3.44 -33.31 9.77
C GLY A 129 4.65 -32.39 9.62
N GLY A 130 5.61 -32.54 10.54
CA GLY A 130 6.89 -31.82 10.51
C GLY A 130 7.81 -32.35 9.44
#